data_260b39f7b40d9b2b325c2254bee8368f
#
_entry.id   260b39f7b40d9b2b325c2254bee8368f
#
_cell.length_a   1.000
_cell.length_b   1.000
_cell.length_c   1.000
_cell.angle_alpha   90.00
_cell.angle_beta   90.00
_cell.angle_gamma   90.00
#
_symmetry.space_group_name_H-M   'P 1'
#
loop_
_entity.id
_entity.type
_entity.pdbx_description
1 polymer ?
#
loop_
_entity_poly.entity_id
_entity_poly.type
_entity_poly.pdbx_seq_one_letter_code
_entity_poly.pdbx_strand_id
1 'polypeptide(L)'
;MHRYSYYKTAACTPEVFIGDPQANKEEILKCIQELDSDTQLVVFPELCITGYTCQDLFYEHTLLNSAKQVLFEIVEELPENLVTVIGLPLEIENKLYNCAAICFNHDILGIQVKTYIPSYNEFYETRWFSSASELKENTTFTYKGKKVPVSNH
;
A
#
# COMPACT_ATOMS: atom_id res chain seq x y z
N MET A 1 -2.96 13.25 -26.61
CA MET A 1 -1.91 12.57 -27.42
C MET A 1 -0.57 13.20 -27.04
N HIS A 2 0.20 12.55 -26.17
CA HIS A 2 1.48 13.09 -25.73
C HIS A 2 2.47 13.07 -26.92
N ARG A 3 2.97 14.25 -27.23
CA ARG A 3 3.88 14.47 -28.38
C ARG A 3 5.28 13.86 -28.17
N TYR A 4 5.55 13.37 -26.94
CA TYR A 4 6.79 12.73 -26.51
C TYR A 4 6.40 11.58 -25.59
N SER A 5 7.08 10.43 -25.71
CA SER A 5 6.83 9.22 -24.90
C SER A 5 7.30 9.38 -23.44
N TYR A 6 6.84 10.43 -22.77
CA TYR A 6 7.11 10.67 -21.34
C TYR A 6 5.88 10.35 -20.51
N TYR A 7 6.11 9.75 -19.35
CA TYR A 7 5.09 9.55 -18.32
C TYR A 7 5.29 10.60 -17.23
N LYS A 8 4.22 11.29 -16.86
CA LYS A 8 4.21 12.18 -15.72
C LYS A 8 3.96 11.37 -14.47
N THR A 9 4.88 11.45 -13.53
CA THR A 9 4.81 10.71 -12.27
C THR A 9 4.89 11.66 -11.09
N ALA A 10 4.25 11.30 -9.98
CA ALA A 10 4.29 12.03 -8.73
C ALA A 10 4.73 11.11 -7.59
N ALA A 11 5.48 11.65 -6.65
CA ALA A 11 5.70 11.08 -5.32
C ALA A 11 5.02 12.00 -4.31
N CYS A 12 4.03 11.48 -3.61
CA CYS A 12 3.27 12.23 -2.61
C CYS A 12 3.71 11.83 -1.20
N THR A 13 3.83 12.81 -0.32
CA THR A 13 4.12 12.61 1.10
C THR A 13 3.01 13.27 1.92
N PRO A 14 1.91 12.56 2.21
CA PRO A 14 0.80 13.09 2.99
C PRO A 14 1.20 13.29 4.47
N GLU A 15 0.43 14.08 5.19
CA GLU A 15 0.46 14.03 6.64
C GLU A 15 0.01 12.63 7.11
N VAL A 16 0.67 12.07 8.13
CA VAL A 16 0.39 10.71 8.59
C VAL A 16 0.01 10.72 10.07
N PHE A 17 -1.14 10.16 10.38
CA PHE A 17 -1.66 9.91 11.71
C PHE A 17 -1.39 8.46 12.11
N ILE A 18 -0.52 8.26 13.10
CA ILE A 18 -0.06 6.91 13.50
C ILE A 18 -1.22 6.10 14.07
N GLY A 19 -1.48 4.93 13.47
CA GLY A 19 -2.54 4.03 13.91
C GLY A 19 -3.96 4.46 13.55
N ASP A 20 -4.11 5.50 12.71
CA ASP A 20 -5.42 5.97 12.23
C ASP A 20 -5.57 5.86 10.70
N PRO A 21 -5.93 4.67 10.19
CA PRO A 21 -6.10 4.46 8.75
C PRO A 21 -7.14 5.37 8.11
N GLN A 22 -8.21 5.74 8.84
CA GLN A 22 -9.27 6.59 8.29
C GLN A 22 -8.78 8.02 8.06
N ALA A 23 -8.07 8.61 9.04
CA ALA A 23 -7.47 9.93 8.86
C ALA A 23 -6.43 9.91 7.73
N ASN A 24 -5.62 8.85 7.65
CA ASN A 24 -4.64 8.70 6.57
C ASN A 24 -5.27 8.55 5.19
N LYS A 25 -6.45 7.90 5.08
CA LYS A 25 -7.23 7.85 3.83
C LYS A 25 -7.55 9.26 3.32
N GLU A 26 -8.06 10.12 4.19
CA GLU A 26 -8.43 11.48 3.80
C GLU A 26 -7.23 12.27 3.25
N GLU A 27 -6.07 12.16 3.89
CA GLU A 27 -4.85 12.82 3.42
C GLU A 27 -4.32 12.21 2.10
N ILE A 28 -4.41 10.90 1.91
CA ILE A 28 -4.05 10.25 0.65
C ILE A 28 -4.96 10.73 -0.48
N LEU A 29 -6.28 10.75 -0.28
CA LEU A 29 -7.25 11.20 -1.28
C LEU A 29 -7.08 12.69 -1.60
N LYS A 30 -6.79 13.52 -0.60
CA LYS A 30 -6.48 14.93 -0.78
C LYS A 30 -5.24 15.13 -1.66
N CYS A 31 -4.15 14.39 -1.41
CA CYS A 31 -2.98 14.42 -2.28
C CYS A 31 -3.32 14.03 -3.74
N ILE A 32 -4.18 13.04 -3.93
CA ILE A 32 -4.62 12.61 -5.27
C ILE A 32 -5.43 13.73 -5.96
N GLN A 33 -6.30 14.42 -5.24
CA GLN A 33 -7.10 15.54 -5.78
C GLN A 33 -6.24 16.74 -6.20
N GLU A 34 -5.08 16.93 -5.57
CA GLU A 34 -4.13 18.01 -5.88
C GLU A 34 -3.20 17.69 -7.05
N LEU A 35 -3.23 16.46 -7.59
CA LEU A 35 -2.40 16.08 -8.74
C LEU A 35 -2.85 16.80 -10.02
N ASP A 36 -1.88 17.08 -10.86
CA ASP A 36 -2.19 17.54 -12.22
C ASP A 36 -2.95 16.45 -13.00
N SER A 37 -3.91 16.84 -13.79
CA SER A 37 -4.82 15.93 -14.52
C SER A 37 -4.14 15.02 -15.54
N ASP A 38 -2.89 15.30 -15.92
CA ASP A 38 -2.08 14.49 -16.82
C ASP A 38 -1.09 13.56 -16.10
N THR A 39 -1.15 13.49 -14.76
CA THR A 39 -0.36 12.55 -13.95
C THR A 39 -0.84 11.12 -14.21
N GLN A 40 0.08 10.21 -14.49
CA GLN A 40 -0.22 8.82 -14.87
C GLN A 40 0.15 7.80 -13.79
N LEU A 41 1.06 8.16 -12.90
CA LEU A 41 1.50 7.35 -11.77
C LEU A 41 1.70 8.22 -10.54
N VAL A 42 1.18 7.78 -9.41
CA VAL A 42 1.49 8.34 -8.09
C VAL A 42 1.97 7.25 -7.15
N VAL A 43 2.99 7.57 -6.36
CA VAL A 43 3.55 6.65 -5.35
C VAL A 43 3.47 7.32 -3.99
N PHE A 44 2.92 6.60 -3.03
CA PHE A 44 2.82 6.96 -1.62
C PHE A 44 3.88 6.26 -0.78
N PRO A 45 4.21 6.78 0.42
CA PRO A 45 5.23 6.21 1.28
C PRO A 45 4.89 4.81 1.80
N GLU A 46 5.94 4.12 2.23
CA GLU A 46 5.86 2.86 2.97
C GLU A 46 4.91 3.00 4.16
N LEU A 47 3.99 2.01 4.32
CA LEU A 47 3.03 1.94 5.43
C LEU A 47 2.18 3.22 5.63
N CYS A 48 1.95 4.00 4.57
CA CYS A 48 1.25 5.29 4.67
C CYS A 48 -0.20 5.17 5.17
N ILE A 49 -0.85 4.01 5.02
CA ILE A 49 -2.21 3.80 5.54
C ILE A 49 -2.23 3.74 7.08
N THR A 50 -1.18 3.22 7.71
CA THR A 50 -1.14 3.07 9.17
C THR A 50 -0.18 4.00 9.87
N GLY A 51 0.81 4.49 9.14
CA GLY A 51 2.04 5.05 9.67
C GLY A 51 3.09 3.96 9.92
N TYR A 52 4.37 4.34 9.76
CA TYR A 52 5.50 3.44 9.92
C TYR A 52 5.75 3.06 11.39
N THR A 53 5.54 3.98 12.32
CA THR A 53 5.93 3.86 13.74
C THR A 53 4.82 3.33 14.65
N CYS A 54 3.92 2.49 14.12
CA CYS A 54 2.83 1.87 14.90
C CYS A 54 3.33 0.88 15.95
N GLN A 55 4.57 0.39 15.86
CA GLN A 55 5.15 -0.55 16.82
C GLN A 55 4.26 -1.78 17.06
N ASP A 56 3.99 -2.15 18.30
CA ASP A 56 3.22 -3.35 18.65
C ASP A 56 1.73 -3.25 18.30
N LEU A 57 1.23 -2.07 17.87
CA LEU A 57 -0.10 -1.98 17.25
C LEU A 57 -0.22 -2.83 15.99
N PHE A 58 0.88 -3.18 15.33
CA PHE A 58 0.89 -4.13 14.21
C PHE A 58 0.44 -5.56 14.60
N TYR A 59 0.33 -5.90 15.88
CA TYR A 59 -0.29 -7.15 16.34
C TYR A 59 -1.81 -7.04 16.52
N GLU A 60 -2.37 -5.83 16.43
CA GLU A 60 -3.79 -5.60 16.65
C GLU A 60 -4.59 -5.86 15.37
N HIS A 61 -5.40 -6.90 15.36
CA HIS A 61 -6.26 -7.23 14.21
C HIS A 61 -7.21 -6.08 13.83
N THR A 62 -7.61 -5.24 14.78
CA THR A 62 -8.44 -4.06 14.51
C THR A 62 -7.72 -3.10 13.57
N LEU A 63 -6.44 -2.81 13.82
CA LEU A 63 -5.63 -1.95 12.96
C LEU A 63 -5.47 -2.56 11.57
N LEU A 64 -5.10 -3.85 11.49
CA LEU A 64 -4.86 -4.54 10.21
C LEU A 64 -6.13 -4.65 9.36
N ASN A 65 -7.27 -4.94 9.98
CA ASN A 65 -8.56 -4.99 9.28
C ASN A 65 -8.99 -3.60 8.81
N SER A 66 -8.79 -2.56 9.62
CA SER A 66 -9.05 -1.18 9.24
C SER A 66 -8.17 -0.75 8.07
N ALA A 67 -6.88 -1.05 8.11
CA ALA A 67 -5.94 -0.74 7.02
C ALA A 67 -6.35 -1.39 5.70
N LYS A 68 -6.73 -2.66 5.75
CA LYS A 68 -7.24 -3.39 4.57
C LYS A 68 -8.54 -2.80 4.03
N GLN A 69 -9.48 -2.46 4.91
CA GLN A 69 -10.75 -1.85 4.53
C GLN A 69 -10.53 -0.48 3.89
N VAL A 70 -9.66 0.33 4.47
CA VAL A 70 -9.28 1.65 3.95
C VAL A 70 -8.63 1.54 2.56
N LEU A 71 -7.75 0.56 2.32
CA LEU A 71 -7.24 0.31 0.97
C LEU A 71 -8.39 0.11 -0.02
N PHE A 72 -9.40 -0.71 0.35
CA PHE A 72 -10.54 -0.98 -0.54
C PHE A 72 -11.36 0.29 -0.81
N GLU A 73 -11.57 1.12 0.21
CA GLU A 73 -12.26 2.40 0.06
C GLU A 73 -11.49 3.37 -0.84
N ILE A 74 -10.17 3.50 -0.65
CA ILE A 74 -9.33 4.34 -1.52
C ILE A 74 -9.44 3.87 -2.97
N VAL A 75 -9.34 2.56 -3.23
CA VAL A 75 -9.38 2.00 -4.60
C VAL A 75 -10.69 2.35 -5.32
N GLU A 76 -11.82 2.39 -4.59
CA GLU A 76 -13.11 2.82 -5.17
C GLU A 76 -13.15 4.30 -5.55
N GLU A 77 -12.36 5.14 -4.87
CA GLU A 77 -12.33 6.59 -5.06
C GLU A 77 -11.21 7.06 -6.00
N LEU A 78 -10.34 6.14 -6.48
CA LEU A 78 -9.25 6.50 -7.40
C LEU A 78 -9.78 7.04 -8.73
N PRO A 79 -9.13 8.07 -9.31
CA PRO A 79 -9.41 8.48 -10.68
C PRO A 79 -9.12 7.36 -11.68
N GLU A 80 -9.88 7.33 -12.76
CA GLU A 80 -9.55 6.48 -13.91
C GLU A 80 -8.19 6.90 -14.52
N ASN A 81 -7.48 5.92 -15.09
CA ASN A 81 -6.19 6.11 -15.78
C ASN A 81 -5.02 6.59 -14.91
N LEU A 82 -5.15 6.57 -13.59
CA LEU A 82 -4.07 6.83 -12.64
C LEU A 82 -3.60 5.52 -12.01
N VAL A 83 -2.35 5.15 -12.23
CA VAL A 83 -1.71 4.07 -11.45
C VAL A 83 -1.34 4.64 -10.08
N THR A 84 -1.80 3.98 -9.02
CA THR A 84 -1.54 4.41 -7.65
C THR A 84 -0.85 3.30 -6.88
N VAL A 85 0.27 3.62 -6.23
CA VAL A 85 1.02 2.67 -5.38
C VAL A 85 0.92 3.12 -3.93
N ILE A 86 0.37 2.25 -3.06
CA ILE A 86 0.01 2.59 -1.68
C ILE A 86 0.64 1.59 -0.72
N GLY A 87 1.40 2.08 0.27
CA GLY A 87 2.05 1.27 1.30
C GLY A 87 1.11 0.93 2.46
N LEU A 88 1.04 -0.36 2.85
CA LEU A 88 0.23 -0.83 3.96
C LEU A 88 0.72 -2.17 4.54
N PRO A 89 0.39 -2.48 5.81
CA PRO A 89 0.57 -3.82 6.34
C PRO A 89 -0.57 -4.74 5.86
N LEU A 90 -0.24 -5.96 5.46
CA LEU A 90 -1.23 -6.99 5.13
C LEU A 90 -0.90 -8.30 5.80
N GLU A 91 -1.92 -8.93 6.39
CA GLU A 91 -1.84 -10.32 6.82
C GLU A 91 -2.19 -11.24 5.64
N ILE A 92 -1.24 -12.12 5.29
CA ILE A 92 -1.36 -13.09 4.21
C ILE A 92 -0.89 -14.44 4.75
N GLU A 93 -1.72 -15.49 4.65
CA GLU A 93 -1.42 -16.84 5.17
C GLU A 93 -0.93 -16.85 6.64
N ASN A 94 -1.58 -16.07 7.50
CA ASN A 94 -1.27 -15.91 8.94
C ASN A 94 0.11 -15.32 9.24
N LYS A 95 0.70 -14.59 8.30
CA LYS A 95 1.92 -13.80 8.50
C LYS A 95 1.67 -12.35 8.12
N LEU A 96 2.29 -11.44 8.85
CA LEU A 96 2.20 -10.02 8.55
C LEU A 96 3.33 -9.60 7.61
N TYR A 97 2.97 -8.87 6.56
CA TYR A 97 3.90 -8.36 5.56
C TYR A 97 3.78 -6.87 5.38
N ASN A 98 4.91 -6.23 5.13
CA ASN A 98 4.98 -4.85 4.67
C ASN A 98 4.82 -4.86 3.14
N CYS A 99 3.76 -4.23 2.66
CA CYS A 99 3.28 -4.37 1.29
C CYS A 99 3.10 -3.02 0.60
N ALA A 100 3.18 -3.05 -0.72
CA ALA A 100 2.70 -2.00 -1.61
C ALA A 100 1.60 -2.57 -2.52
N ALA A 101 0.42 -1.96 -2.47
CA ALA A 101 -0.67 -2.27 -3.39
C ALA A 101 -0.54 -1.42 -4.65
N ILE A 102 -0.58 -2.07 -5.82
CA ILE A 102 -0.59 -1.41 -7.13
C ILE A 102 -2.03 -1.40 -7.62
N CYS A 103 -2.60 -0.20 -7.74
CA CYS A 103 -4.01 0.01 -8.03
C CYS A 103 -4.18 0.76 -9.37
N PHE A 104 -5.23 0.42 -10.11
CA PHE A 104 -5.58 1.08 -11.37
C PHE A 104 -7.04 0.82 -11.72
N ASN A 105 -7.76 1.87 -12.16
CA ASN A 105 -9.16 1.77 -12.61
C ASN A 105 -10.06 1.01 -11.62
N HIS A 106 -10.08 1.42 -10.36
CA HIS A 106 -10.90 0.83 -9.28
C HIS A 106 -10.63 -0.66 -9.01
N ASP A 107 -9.43 -1.14 -9.38
CA ASP A 107 -9.02 -2.52 -9.12
C ASP A 107 -7.60 -2.56 -8.52
N ILE A 108 -7.28 -3.65 -7.84
CA ILE A 108 -5.93 -3.94 -7.35
C ILE A 108 -5.28 -4.89 -8.35
N LEU A 109 -4.23 -4.43 -9.02
CA LEU A 109 -3.52 -5.21 -10.03
C LEU A 109 -2.57 -6.23 -9.42
N GLY A 110 -1.97 -5.90 -8.27
CA GLY A 110 -1.02 -6.74 -7.57
C GLY A 110 -0.61 -6.18 -6.23
N ILE A 111 -0.04 -7.05 -5.40
CA ILE A 111 0.56 -6.71 -4.11
C ILE A 111 2.05 -7.04 -4.20
N GLN A 112 2.91 -6.05 -4.01
CA GLN A 112 4.34 -6.25 -3.86
C GLN A 112 4.68 -6.34 -2.39
N VAL A 113 5.43 -7.37 -2.00
CA VAL A 113 5.85 -7.59 -0.62
C VAL A 113 7.33 -7.25 -0.45
N LYS A 114 7.66 -6.59 0.65
CA LYS A 114 9.02 -6.22 1.00
C LYS A 114 9.85 -7.45 1.31
N THR A 115 10.98 -7.60 0.61
CA THR A 115 11.89 -8.76 0.78
C THR A 115 12.92 -8.52 1.86
N TYR A 116 13.56 -7.36 1.84
CA TYR A 116 14.64 -7.02 2.77
C TYR A 116 14.08 -6.26 3.97
N ILE A 117 13.98 -6.97 5.11
CA ILE A 117 13.43 -6.42 6.35
C ILE A 117 14.57 -5.93 7.22
N PRO A 118 14.72 -4.61 7.45
CA PRO A 118 15.79 -4.08 8.27
C PRO A 118 15.60 -4.42 9.75
N SER A 119 16.67 -4.87 10.39
CA SER A 119 16.72 -5.14 11.83
C SER A 119 18.08 -4.77 12.43
N TYR A 120 18.57 -3.59 12.08
CA TYR A 120 19.83 -3.02 12.53
C TYR A 120 19.64 -1.57 12.99
N ASN A 121 20.48 -1.11 13.91
CA ASN A 121 20.38 0.20 14.55
C ASN A 121 18.99 0.42 15.16
N GLU A 122 18.29 1.49 14.75
CA GLU A 122 16.94 1.83 15.18
C GLU A 122 15.81 1.03 14.52
N PHE A 123 16.12 0.17 13.57
CA PHE A 123 15.12 -0.61 12.85
C PHE A 123 14.86 -1.96 13.51
N TYR A 124 13.58 -2.28 13.75
CA TYR A 124 13.11 -3.54 14.37
C TYR A 124 12.02 -4.21 13.55
N GLU A 125 11.99 -4.01 12.24
CA GLU A 125 10.87 -4.46 11.40
C GLU A 125 10.66 -5.98 11.46
N THR A 126 11.71 -6.78 11.67
CA THR A 126 11.61 -8.24 11.84
C THR A 126 10.82 -8.66 13.09
N ARG A 127 10.55 -7.73 14.03
CA ARG A 127 9.64 -7.97 15.15
C ARG A 127 8.21 -8.20 14.67
N TRP A 128 7.79 -7.53 13.61
CA TRP A 128 6.40 -7.53 13.13
C TRP A 128 6.25 -8.17 11.77
N PHE A 129 7.18 -7.93 10.84
CA PHE A 129 7.02 -8.28 9.43
C PHE A 129 7.89 -9.47 9.03
N SER A 130 7.27 -10.38 8.28
CA SER A 130 7.97 -11.44 7.56
C SER A 130 8.52 -10.95 6.23
N SER A 131 9.63 -11.56 5.78
CA SER A 131 10.20 -11.32 4.46
C SER A 131 9.35 -11.94 3.35
N ALA A 132 9.32 -11.30 2.19
CA ALA A 132 8.68 -11.87 1.00
C ALA A 132 9.29 -13.22 0.58
N SER A 133 10.53 -13.52 0.98
CA SER A 133 11.15 -14.83 0.76
C SER A 133 10.42 -15.99 1.45
N GLU A 134 9.53 -15.71 2.40
CA GLU A 134 8.70 -16.68 3.11
C GLU A 134 7.35 -16.94 2.43
N LEU A 135 7.02 -16.20 1.37
CA LEU A 135 5.81 -16.43 0.58
C LEU A 135 5.92 -17.73 -0.21
N LYS A 136 4.80 -18.45 -0.29
CA LYS A 136 4.70 -19.59 -1.19
C LYS A 136 4.54 -19.13 -2.64
N GLU A 137 4.96 -19.98 -3.56
CA GLU A 137 4.67 -19.75 -4.98
C GLU A 137 3.17 -19.64 -5.23
N ASN A 138 2.77 -18.71 -6.10
CA ASN A 138 1.38 -18.44 -6.46
C ASN A 138 0.48 -17.97 -5.30
N THR A 139 1.05 -17.38 -4.25
CA THR A 139 0.28 -16.72 -3.20
C THR A 139 -0.61 -15.63 -3.81
N THR A 140 -1.85 -15.54 -3.36
CA THR A 140 -2.82 -14.56 -3.82
C THR A 140 -3.49 -13.83 -2.66
N PHE A 141 -3.84 -12.58 -2.90
CA PHE A 141 -4.68 -11.76 -2.04
C PHE A 141 -6.09 -11.71 -2.65
N THR A 142 -7.13 -11.68 -1.83
CA THR A 142 -8.51 -11.61 -2.35
C THR A 142 -9.06 -10.19 -2.27
N TYR A 143 -9.46 -9.65 -3.41
CA TYR A 143 -10.16 -8.37 -3.52
C TYR A 143 -11.45 -8.55 -4.34
N LYS A 144 -12.62 -8.18 -3.80
CA LYS A 144 -13.93 -8.31 -4.48
C LYS A 144 -14.18 -9.71 -5.10
N GLY A 145 -13.74 -10.76 -4.42
CA GLY A 145 -13.84 -12.15 -4.90
C GLY A 145 -12.84 -12.54 -6.00
N LYS A 146 -12.01 -11.62 -6.47
CA LYS A 146 -10.92 -11.89 -7.41
C LYS A 146 -9.63 -12.23 -6.66
N LYS A 147 -8.83 -13.11 -7.26
CA LYS A 147 -7.46 -13.39 -6.80
C LYS A 147 -6.49 -12.39 -7.41
N VAL A 148 -5.89 -11.60 -6.56
CA VAL A 148 -4.84 -10.63 -6.91
C VAL A 148 -3.47 -11.28 -6.69
N PRO A 149 -2.54 -11.22 -7.63
CA PRO A 149 -1.22 -11.81 -7.45
C PRO A 149 -0.44 -11.08 -6.34
N VAL A 150 0.28 -11.86 -5.54
CA VAL A 150 1.22 -11.37 -4.52
C VAL A 150 2.63 -11.73 -4.97
N SER A 151 3.48 -10.73 -5.14
CA SER A 151 4.82 -10.89 -5.67
C SER A 151 5.91 -10.62 -4.63
N ASN A 152 7.01 -11.34 -4.77
CA ASN A 152 8.25 -11.17 -4.01
C ASN A 152 9.44 -10.77 -4.91
N HIS A 153 9.17 -10.46 -6.20
CA HIS A 153 10.20 -10.14 -7.21
C HIS A 153 10.04 -8.73 -7.75
#